data_4813b76a4b365f9196c2cdf53d5ff2a9
#
_entry.id   4813b76a4b365f9196c2cdf53d5ff2a9
#
_cell.length_a   1.000
_cell.length_b   1.000
_cell.length_c   1.000
_cell.angle_alpha   90.00
_cell.angle_beta   90.00
_cell.angle_gamma   90.00
#
_symmetry.space_group_name_H-M   'P 1'
#
loop_
_entity.id
_entity.type
_entity.pdbx_description
1 polymer ?
#
loop_
_entity_poly.entity_id
_entity_poly.type
_entity_poly.pdbx_seq_one_letter_code
_entity_poly.pdbx_strand_id
1 'polypeptide(L)'
;MKKILTLICCTILLAATSCKKETIIGPGATTVFTSTTGWSFDGTIGNNGAYTTDIPMPEIDNYYDNHGAVLVYLDDNGTYEQLPDVFDGVTYRFVYTKGHVYIDAQNADGSKLTVAPPKLNVKVVLVQ
;
A
#
# COMPACT_ATOMS: atom_id res chain seq x y z
N MET A 1 17.04 -43.81 -6.38
CA MET A 1 15.95 -43.23 -5.57
C MET A 1 16.38 -42.03 -4.70
N LYS A 2 17.60 -42.02 -4.15
CA LYS A 2 18.08 -40.88 -3.33
C LYS A 2 18.31 -39.55 -4.08
N LYS A 3 18.49 -39.58 -5.40
CA LYS A 3 18.77 -38.40 -6.25
C LYS A 3 17.48 -37.63 -6.64
N ILE A 4 16.33 -38.24 -6.58
CA ILE A 4 15.04 -37.60 -6.96
C ILE A 4 14.49 -36.81 -5.77
N LEU A 5 14.76 -37.23 -4.54
CA LEU A 5 14.29 -36.56 -3.33
C LEU A 5 14.99 -35.20 -3.13
N THR A 6 16.25 -35.07 -3.57
CA THR A 6 17.04 -33.83 -3.45
C THR A 6 16.58 -32.76 -4.45
N LEU A 7 16.05 -33.19 -5.61
CA LEU A 7 15.57 -32.26 -6.64
C LEU A 7 14.23 -31.61 -6.27
N ILE A 8 13.39 -32.33 -5.53
CA ILE A 8 12.06 -31.85 -5.08
C ILE A 8 12.22 -30.82 -3.95
N CYS A 9 13.24 -30.95 -3.08
CA CYS A 9 13.50 -29.96 -2.04
C CYS A 9 14.00 -28.61 -2.60
N CYS A 10 14.74 -28.61 -3.71
CA CYS A 10 15.26 -27.36 -4.30
C CYS A 10 14.18 -26.53 -5.03
N THR A 11 13.12 -27.18 -5.52
CA THR A 11 12.04 -26.47 -6.25
C THR A 11 11.04 -25.75 -5.32
N ILE A 12 10.97 -26.14 -4.06
CA ILE A 12 10.07 -25.50 -3.06
C ILE A 12 10.68 -24.20 -2.50
N LEU A 13 11.99 -24.03 -2.55
CA LEU A 13 12.69 -22.85 -2.04
C LEU A 13 12.64 -21.63 -2.98
N LEU A 14 12.19 -21.79 -4.23
CA LEU A 14 12.11 -20.71 -5.22
C LEU A 14 10.77 -19.97 -5.24
N ALA A 15 9.77 -20.42 -4.47
CA ALA A 15 8.44 -19.80 -4.44
C ALA A 15 8.26 -18.73 -3.35
N ALA A 16 9.32 -18.38 -2.60
CA ALA A 16 9.25 -17.43 -1.49
C ALA A 16 9.71 -16.01 -1.85
N THR A 17 9.56 -15.57 -3.09
CA THR A 17 9.74 -14.16 -3.47
C THR A 17 8.42 -13.41 -3.35
N SER A 18 7.88 -13.32 -2.14
CA SER A 18 6.69 -12.55 -1.85
C SER A 18 7.07 -11.19 -1.29
N CYS A 19 6.34 -10.15 -1.75
CA CYS A 19 6.14 -8.83 -1.16
C CYS A 19 7.19 -8.42 -0.12
N LYS A 20 8.20 -7.67 -0.54
CA LYS A 20 9.17 -7.09 0.40
C LYS A 20 8.50 -5.93 1.13
N LYS A 21 7.96 -6.21 2.31
CA LYS A 21 7.67 -5.21 3.30
C LYS A 21 8.91 -4.98 4.14
N GLU A 22 9.39 -3.76 4.19
CA GLU A 22 10.50 -3.35 5.03
C GLU A 22 10.02 -2.36 6.08
N THR A 23 10.36 -2.60 7.35
CA THR A 23 9.99 -1.72 8.46
C THR A 23 11.26 -1.20 9.12
N ILE A 24 11.37 0.13 9.20
CA ILE A 24 12.48 0.82 9.86
C ILE A 24 11.93 1.57 11.07
N ILE A 25 12.41 1.21 12.26
CA ILE A 25 12.03 1.84 13.51
C ILE A 25 13.11 2.84 13.90
N GLY A 26 12.75 4.11 14.02
CA GLY A 26 13.62 5.19 14.46
C GLY A 26 13.06 5.93 15.68
N PRO A 27 13.85 6.85 16.29
CA PRO A 27 13.35 7.69 17.37
C PRO A 27 12.18 8.57 16.91
N GLY A 28 11.00 8.37 17.49
CA GLY A 28 9.79 9.16 17.21
C GLY A 28 9.09 8.85 15.89
N ALA A 29 9.60 7.92 15.08
CA ALA A 29 8.96 7.52 13.83
C ALA A 29 9.25 6.07 13.43
N THR A 30 8.28 5.43 12.82
CA THR A 30 8.44 4.13 12.16
C THR A 30 8.12 4.29 10.69
N THR A 31 9.02 3.86 9.82
CA THR A 31 8.81 3.90 8.37
C THR A 31 8.61 2.49 7.83
N VAL A 32 7.56 2.30 7.06
CA VAL A 32 7.23 1.04 6.41
C VAL A 32 7.24 1.22 4.90
N PHE A 33 8.06 0.44 4.20
CA PHE A 33 8.05 0.34 2.74
C PHE A 33 7.25 -0.90 2.34
N THR A 34 6.29 -0.72 1.47
CA THR A 34 5.39 -1.77 1.00
C THR A 34 4.91 -1.46 -0.43
N SER A 35 3.87 -2.09 -0.86
CA SER A 35 3.21 -1.79 -2.13
C SER A 35 1.70 -1.98 -2.01
N THR A 36 0.96 -1.37 -2.95
CA THR A 36 -0.46 -1.64 -3.08
C THR A 36 -0.69 -3.13 -3.36
N THR A 37 -1.78 -3.64 -2.85
CA THR A 37 -2.29 -4.98 -3.16
C THR A 37 -3.21 -4.93 -4.39
N GLY A 38 -4.19 -5.81 -4.53
CA GLY A 38 -5.17 -5.70 -5.60
C GLY A 38 -6.07 -4.47 -5.43
N TRP A 39 -6.42 -3.81 -6.52
CA TRP A 39 -7.41 -2.76 -6.56
C TRP A 39 -8.81 -3.34 -6.78
N SER A 40 -9.79 -2.84 -6.06
CA SER A 40 -11.22 -3.14 -6.27
C SER A 40 -12.03 -1.86 -6.43
N PHE A 41 -13.05 -1.90 -7.28
CA PHE A 41 -13.93 -0.75 -7.46
C PHE A 41 -14.99 -0.71 -6.37
N ASP A 42 -15.08 0.42 -5.66
CA ASP A 42 -16.12 0.71 -4.67
C ASP A 42 -16.98 1.88 -5.15
N GLY A 43 -18.23 1.59 -5.51
CA GLY A 43 -19.18 2.58 -6.00
C GLY A 43 -19.71 3.52 -4.92
N THR A 44 -19.39 3.29 -3.64
CA THR A 44 -19.86 4.11 -2.52
C THR A 44 -18.91 5.27 -2.21
N ILE A 45 -17.70 5.24 -2.74
CA ILE A 45 -16.69 6.29 -2.52
C ILE A 45 -16.99 7.49 -3.43
N GLY A 46 -17.28 8.65 -2.82
CA GLY A 46 -17.61 9.86 -3.57
C GLY A 46 -18.89 9.72 -4.40
N ASN A 47 -19.01 10.51 -5.47
CA ASN A 47 -20.21 10.52 -6.30
C ASN A 47 -20.19 9.46 -7.43
N ASN A 48 -19.01 9.08 -7.90
CA ASN A 48 -18.82 8.20 -9.06
C ASN A 48 -18.07 6.91 -8.73
N GLY A 49 -17.81 6.66 -7.44
CA GLY A 49 -16.98 5.55 -6.99
C GLY A 49 -15.49 5.80 -7.18
N ALA A 50 -14.67 4.95 -6.61
CA ALA A 50 -13.23 4.95 -6.75
C ALA A 50 -12.69 3.52 -6.76
N TYR A 51 -11.49 3.33 -7.30
CA TYR A 51 -10.73 2.14 -6.99
C TYR A 51 -10.09 2.29 -5.61
N THR A 52 -10.15 1.23 -4.81
CA THR A 52 -9.55 1.20 -3.48
C THR A 52 -8.66 -0.02 -3.31
N THR A 53 -7.64 0.12 -2.50
CA THR A 53 -6.76 -0.98 -2.09
C THR A 53 -6.59 -0.95 -0.58
N ASP A 54 -6.62 -2.12 0.05
CA ASP A 54 -6.38 -2.30 1.48
C ASP A 54 -4.94 -2.79 1.68
N ILE A 55 -4.17 -2.04 2.43
CA ILE A 55 -2.80 -2.38 2.80
C ILE A 55 -2.79 -2.75 4.29
N PRO A 56 -2.63 -4.03 4.64
CA PRO A 56 -2.46 -4.43 6.03
C PRO A 56 -1.25 -3.73 6.66
N MET A 57 -1.48 -3.03 7.77
CA MET A 57 -0.49 -2.23 8.48
C MET A 57 -0.57 -2.49 9.99
N PRO A 58 -0.14 -3.67 10.45
CA PRO A 58 -0.23 -4.02 11.87
C PRO A 58 0.55 -3.08 12.79
N GLU A 59 1.46 -2.29 12.24
CA GLU A 59 2.18 -1.24 12.95
C GLU A 59 1.27 -0.10 13.41
N ILE A 60 0.11 0.11 12.78
CA ILE A 60 -0.92 1.05 13.24
C ILE A 60 -1.69 0.39 14.38
N ASP A 61 -1.21 0.59 15.58
CA ASP A 61 -1.85 0.11 16.81
C ASP A 61 -2.82 1.16 17.38
N ASN A 62 -3.33 0.92 18.59
CA ASN A 62 -4.23 1.84 19.26
C ASN A 62 -3.62 3.23 19.52
N TYR A 63 -2.31 3.31 19.69
CA TYR A 63 -1.63 4.58 19.93
C TYR A 63 -1.70 5.45 18.66
N TYR A 64 -1.27 4.91 17.53
CA TYR A 64 -1.28 5.66 16.26
C TYR A 64 -2.69 5.99 15.78
N ASP A 65 -3.65 5.11 16.02
CA ASP A 65 -5.05 5.34 15.66
C ASP A 65 -5.67 6.51 16.45
N ASN A 66 -5.26 6.69 17.71
CA ASN A 66 -5.84 7.69 18.60
C ASN A 66 -4.97 8.95 18.82
N HIS A 67 -3.65 8.85 18.69
CA HIS A 67 -2.73 9.91 19.14
C HIS A 67 -1.62 10.24 18.15
N GLY A 68 -1.19 9.29 17.34
CA GLY A 68 -0.12 9.47 16.38
C GLY A 68 -0.58 10.09 15.06
N ALA A 69 0.35 10.23 14.13
CA ALA A 69 0.08 10.63 12.77
C ALA A 69 0.53 9.54 11.79
N VAL A 70 -0.23 9.38 10.73
CA VAL A 70 0.08 8.46 9.62
C VAL A 70 0.26 9.30 8.36
N LEU A 71 1.43 9.20 7.74
CA LEU A 71 1.74 9.85 6.47
C LEU A 71 1.95 8.76 5.43
N VAL A 72 1.37 8.94 4.25
CA VAL A 72 1.46 7.98 3.15
C VAL A 72 2.03 8.66 1.92
N TYR A 73 2.98 8.00 1.29
CA TYR A 73 3.65 8.47 0.08
C TYR A 73 3.58 7.40 -1.00
N LEU A 74 3.41 7.81 -2.24
CA LEU A 74 3.60 6.95 -3.41
C LEU A 74 4.96 7.21 -4.04
N ASP A 75 5.59 6.15 -4.52
CA ASP A 75 6.84 6.23 -5.28
C ASP A 75 6.52 6.44 -6.76
N ASP A 76 6.95 7.58 -7.28
CA ASP A 76 7.00 7.85 -8.71
C ASP A 76 8.46 7.89 -9.18
N ASN A 77 8.90 6.76 -9.74
CA ASN A 77 10.25 6.59 -10.30
C ASN A 77 11.39 6.99 -9.34
N GLY A 78 11.28 6.63 -8.07
CA GLY A 78 12.26 6.92 -7.03
C GLY A 78 12.05 8.25 -6.31
N THR A 79 10.99 8.98 -6.66
CA THR A 79 10.55 10.18 -5.96
C THR A 79 9.29 9.88 -5.15
N TYR A 80 9.31 10.20 -3.87
CA TYR A 80 8.14 10.00 -3.00
C TYR A 80 7.27 11.24 -2.96
N GLU A 81 6.01 11.09 -3.33
CA GLU A 81 4.99 12.13 -3.28
C GLU A 81 3.98 11.82 -2.18
N GLN A 82 3.74 12.80 -1.30
CA GLN A 82 2.84 12.63 -0.17
C GLN A 82 1.39 12.71 -0.61
N LEU A 83 0.58 11.77 -0.15
CA LEU A 83 -0.86 11.79 -0.36
C LEU A 83 -1.58 12.76 0.61
N PRO A 84 -2.69 13.39 0.22
CA PRO A 84 -3.35 13.28 -1.09
C PRO A 84 -2.61 14.05 -2.19
N ASP A 85 -2.58 13.49 -3.39
CA ASP A 85 -1.93 14.10 -4.55
C ASP A 85 -2.62 13.70 -5.86
N VAL A 86 -2.32 14.45 -6.92
CA VAL A 86 -2.80 14.21 -8.28
C VAL A 86 -1.61 14.03 -9.20
N PHE A 87 -1.51 12.88 -9.84
CA PHE A 87 -0.55 12.65 -10.91
C PHE A 87 -1.15 11.82 -12.04
N ASP A 88 -0.74 12.14 -13.25
CA ASP A 88 -1.29 11.57 -14.50
C ASP A 88 -2.83 11.61 -14.57
N GLY A 89 -3.43 12.70 -14.08
CA GLY A 89 -4.87 12.91 -14.10
C GLY A 89 -5.67 12.05 -13.11
N VAL A 90 -5.00 11.34 -12.21
CA VAL A 90 -5.60 10.53 -11.16
C VAL A 90 -5.32 11.14 -9.79
N THR A 91 -6.37 11.33 -9.02
CA THR A 91 -6.28 11.73 -7.61
C THR A 91 -6.12 10.49 -6.75
N TYR A 92 -5.09 10.49 -5.93
CA TYR A 92 -4.85 9.48 -4.90
C TYR A 92 -5.04 10.11 -3.53
N ARG A 93 -5.80 9.45 -2.69
CA ARG A 93 -5.99 9.83 -1.29
C ARG A 93 -5.89 8.60 -0.41
N PHE A 94 -5.72 8.78 0.89
CA PHE A 94 -5.73 7.67 1.84
C PHE A 94 -6.59 7.96 3.06
N VAL A 95 -7.05 6.90 3.66
CA VAL A 95 -7.60 6.85 5.01
C VAL A 95 -6.94 5.70 5.76
N TYR A 96 -6.93 5.74 7.06
CA TYR A 96 -6.40 4.65 7.87
C TYR A 96 -7.30 4.34 9.06
N THR A 97 -7.19 3.11 9.50
CA THR A 97 -7.76 2.62 10.75
C THR A 97 -6.72 1.75 11.43
N LYS A 98 -6.98 1.32 12.64
CA LYS A 98 -6.12 0.35 13.31
C LYS A 98 -5.86 -0.87 12.41
N GLY A 99 -4.59 -1.12 12.11
CA GLY A 99 -4.14 -2.27 11.33
C GLY A 99 -4.24 -2.13 9.82
N HIS A 100 -4.73 -1.00 9.28
CA HIS A 100 -4.98 -0.84 7.86
C HIS A 100 -4.73 0.57 7.34
N VAL A 101 -4.22 0.65 6.12
CA VAL A 101 -4.21 1.86 5.29
C VAL A 101 -5.00 1.55 4.02
N TYR A 102 -5.94 2.40 3.68
CA TYR A 102 -6.70 2.31 2.42
C TYR A 102 -6.28 3.45 1.51
N ILE A 103 -5.96 3.15 0.26
CA ILE A 103 -5.68 4.16 -0.75
C ILE A 103 -6.78 4.11 -1.80
N ASP A 104 -7.36 5.25 -2.09
CA ASP A 104 -8.40 5.41 -3.11
C ASP A 104 -7.85 6.17 -4.31
N ALA A 105 -8.28 5.76 -5.51
CA ALA A 105 -7.92 6.37 -6.78
C ALA A 105 -9.17 6.70 -7.61
N GLN A 106 -9.25 7.93 -8.09
CA GLN A 106 -10.31 8.39 -8.99
C GLN A 106 -9.77 9.42 -9.97
N ASN A 107 -10.48 9.67 -11.08
CA ASN A 107 -10.07 10.74 -11.98
C ASN A 107 -10.08 12.09 -11.27
N ALA A 108 -9.12 12.96 -11.60
CA ALA A 108 -8.97 14.28 -11.00
C ALA A 108 -10.17 15.22 -11.28
N ASP A 109 -10.88 14.98 -12.38
CA ASP A 109 -12.12 15.71 -12.74
C ASP A 109 -13.37 15.18 -12.02
N GLY A 110 -13.22 14.16 -11.18
CA GLY A 110 -14.31 13.52 -10.45
C GLY A 110 -15.11 12.51 -11.27
N SER A 111 -14.76 12.25 -12.54
CA SER A 111 -15.37 11.19 -13.34
C SER A 111 -14.90 9.80 -12.86
N LYS A 112 -15.64 8.78 -13.29
CA LYS A 112 -15.29 7.39 -12.97
C LYS A 112 -13.97 7.00 -13.64
N LEU A 113 -13.03 6.49 -12.86
CA LEU A 113 -11.83 5.84 -13.38
C LEU A 113 -12.21 4.50 -14.01
N THR A 114 -11.86 4.30 -15.27
CA THR A 114 -12.32 3.11 -16.04
C THR A 114 -11.36 1.93 -15.94
N VAL A 115 -10.12 2.18 -15.56
CA VAL A 115 -9.06 1.16 -15.44
C VAL A 115 -8.44 1.28 -14.07
N ALA A 116 -8.27 0.15 -13.39
CA ALA A 116 -7.60 0.12 -12.10
C ALA A 116 -6.15 0.62 -12.21
N PRO A 117 -5.64 1.35 -11.20
CA PRO A 117 -4.23 1.72 -11.17
C PRO A 117 -3.31 0.50 -11.18
N PRO A 118 -2.06 0.65 -11.66
CA PRO A 118 -1.06 -0.41 -11.54
C PRO A 118 -0.67 -0.62 -10.07
N LYS A 119 0.14 -1.65 -9.84
CA LYS A 119 0.79 -1.82 -8.53
C LYS A 119 1.75 -0.65 -8.30
N LEU A 120 1.62 0.00 -7.15
CA LEU A 120 2.41 1.16 -6.74
C LEU A 120 3.22 0.83 -5.49
N ASN A 121 4.44 1.32 -5.41
CA ASN A 121 5.23 1.27 -4.20
C ASN A 121 4.77 2.36 -3.23
N VAL A 122 4.71 2.02 -1.96
CA VAL A 122 4.14 2.85 -0.91
C VAL A 122 5.14 2.97 0.24
N LYS A 123 5.35 4.20 0.71
CA LYS A 123 6.04 4.47 1.98
C LYS A 123 5.02 5.01 2.98
N VAL A 124 4.92 4.37 4.14
CA VAL A 124 4.09 4.82 5.26
C VAL A 124 5.00 5.25 6.40
N VAL A 125 4.77 6.43 6.93
CA VAL A 125 5.51 6.96 8.09
C VAL A 125 4.54 7.15 9.25
N LEU A 126 4.81 6.46 10.34
CA LEU A 126 4.07 6.56 11.60
C LEU A 126 4.85 7.47 12.53
N VAL A 127 4.25 8.57 12.95
CA VAL A 127 4.86 9.58 13.81
C VAL A 127 4.19 9.56 15.19
N GLN A 128 5.03 9.52 16.24
CA GLN A 128 4.59 9.58 17.64
C GLN A 128 4.37 11.00 18.12
#